data_a6234582c30bed338540650a8e31cd5b
#
_entry.id   a6234582c30bed338540650a8e31cd5b
#
_cell.length_a   1.000
_cell.length_b   1.000
_cell.length_c   1.000
_cell.angle_alpha   90.00
_cell.angle_beta   90.00
_cell.angle_gamma   90.00
#
_symmetry.space_group_name_H-M   'P 1'
#
loop_
_entity.id
_entity.type
_entity.pdbx_description
1 polymer ?
#
loop_
_entity_poly.entity_id
_entity_poly.type
_entity_poly.pdbx_seq_one_letter_code
_entity_poly.pdbx_strand_id
1 'polypeptide(L)'
;MPAIIQDAVTKNVLMLGFMNEEAYQKTIDTKKVTFWSRTRNCLWTKGETSGNYLDLVDIRLDCDNDTLLVKVHPQGPTCHLGTDTCWGEDNSLNPILFLSELQNFIDKRHQEMPENSYTTSLFKKGINKMAQKVGEEATETIIEATNGTNEQLVYESADLG
;
A
#
# COMPACT_ATOMS: atom_id res chain seq x y z
N MET A 1 -22.14 12.06 -7.40
CA MET A 1 -21.25 12.09 -6.23
C MET A 1 -19.81 11.94 -6.73
N PRO A 2 -18.85 12.77 -6.30
CA PRO A 2 -17.44 12.53 -6.59
C PRO A 2 -16.96 11.24 -5.92
N ALA A 3 -15.99 10.60 -6.57
CA ALA A 3 -15.37 9.37 -6.10
C ALA A 3 -13.84 9.51 -6.21
N ILE A 4 -13.16 9.58 -5.07
CA ILE A 4 -11.70 9.61 -4.97
C ILE A 4 -11.22 8.17 -5.02
N ILE A 5 -10.39 7.85 -6.00
CA ILE A 5 -9.83 6.51 -6.16
C ILE A 5 -8.44 6.47 -5.56
N GLN A 6 -8.27 5.58 -4.59
CA GLN A 6 -7.03 5.41 -3.84
C GLN A 6 -6.52 3.98 -3.99
N ASP A 7 -5.24 3.80 -4.23
CA ASP A 7 -4.61 2.48 -4.15
C ASP A 7 -4.68 1.95 -2.70
N ALA A 8 -5.14 0.72 -2.55
CA ALA A 8 -5.30 0.09 -1.23
C ALA A 8 -3.96 -0.20 -0.54
N VAL A 9 -2.87 -0.35 -1.30
CA VAL A 9 -1.52 -0.66 -0.82
C VAL A 9 -0.71 0.61 -0.62
N THR A 10 -0.47 1.37 -1.72
CA THR A 10 0.41 2.55 -1.69
C THR A 10 -0.22 3.75 -0.99
N LYS A 11 -1.55 3.78 -0.85
CA LYS A 11 -2.36 4.91 -0.36
C LYS A 11 -2.32 6.15 -1.27
N ASN A 12 -1.70 6.04 -2.43
CA ASN A 12 -1.68 7.13 -3.42
C ASN A 12 -3.08 7.33 -4.02
N VAL A 13 -3.45 8.59 -4.26
CA VAL A 13 -4.66 8.92 -4.98
C VAL A 13 -4.40 8.75 -6.48
N LEU A 14 -5.16 7.88 -7.13
CA LEU A 14 -4.93 7.50 -8.54
C LEU A 14 -5.69 8.40 -9.52
N MET A 15 -6.94 8.72 -9.19
CA MET A 15 -7.81 9.57 -10.01
C MET A 15 -9.02 10.02 -9.22
N LEU A 16 -9.80 10.95 -9.81
CA LEU A 16 -11.13 11.29 -9.39
C LEU A 16 -12.11 10.98 -10.51
N GLY A 17 -13.24 10.39 -10.18
CA GLY A 17 -14.36 10.18 -11.09
C GLY A 17 -15.68 10.59 -10.44
N PHE A 18 -16.79 10.28 -11.11
CA PHE A 18 -18.14 10.52 -10.57
C PHE A 18 -18.95 9.23 -10.64
N MET A 19 -19.72 8.97 -9.58
CA MET A 19 -20.66 7.85 -9.53
C MET A 19 -22.08 8.36 -9.29
N ASN A 20 -23.05 7.77 -9.97
CA ASN A 20 -24.45 7.76 -9.60
C ASN A 20 -24.78 6.42 -8.93
N GLU A 21 -26.01 6.23 -8.50
CA GLU A 21 -26.45 5.00 -7.83
C GLU A 21 -26.18 3.74 -8.67
N GLU A 22 -26.43 3.82 -9.98
CA GLU A 22 -26.22 2.70 -10.91
C GLU A 22 -24.74 2.35 -11.07
N ALA A 23 -23.85 3.36 -11.15
CA ALA A 23 -22.41 3.16 -11.21
C ALA A 23 -21.86 2.53 -9.91
N TYR A 24 -22.36 2.99 -8.78
CA TYR A 24 -22.02 2.44 -7.47
C TYR A 24 -22.44 0.98 -7.38
N GLN A 25 -23.70 0.65 -7.68
CA GLN A 25 -24.20 -0.73 -7.61
C GLN A 25 -23.42 -1.65 -8.55
N LYS A 26 -23.17 -1.22 -9.78
CA LYS A 26 -22.37 -1.99 -10.75
C LYS A 26 -20.94 -2.23 -10.26
N THR A 27 -20.32 -1.25 -9.57
CA THR A 27 -19.00 -1.41 -8.97
C THR A 27 -19.02 -2.50 -7.88
N ILE A 28 -20.04 -2.50 -7.03
CA ILE A 28 -20.20 -3.52 -5.98
C ILE A 28 -20.37 -4.92 -6.57
N ASP A 29 -21.21 -5.05 -7.59
CA ASP A 29 -21.58 -6.33 -8.19
C ASP A 29 -20.42 -6.95 -9.00
N THR A 30 -19.74 -6.13 -9.78
CA THR A 30 -18.66 -6.59 -10.68
C THR A 30 -17.27 -6.58 -10.05
N LYS A 31 -17.12 -5.95 -8.88
CA LYS A 31 -15.84 -5.66 -8.24
C LYS A 31 -14.86 -4.85 -9.10
N LYS A 32 -15.35 -4.19 -10.13
CA LYS A 32 -14.59 -3.30 -11.03
C LYS A 32 -15.16 -1.89 -10.99
N VAL A 33 -14.31 -0.90 -10.76
CA VAL A 33 -14.76 0.48 -10.61
C VAL A 33 -15.43 0.98 -11.88
N THR A 34 -16.69 1.35 -11.74
CA THR A 34 -17.55 1.91 -12.78
C THR A 34 -17.93 3.33 -12.40
N PHE A 35 -17.84 4.24 -13.35
CA PHE A 35 -18.19 5.65 -13.19
C PHE A 35 -19.42 6.01 -14.00
N TRP A 36 -20.02 7.15 -13.65
CA TRP A 36 -20.97 7.86 -14.47
C TRP A 36 -20.27 8.99 -15.23
N SER A 37 -20.26 8.90 -16.56
CA SER A 37 -19.74 9.97 -17.40
C SER A 37 -20.78 11.08 -17.52
N ARG A 38 -20.51 12.25 -16.88
CA ARG A 38 -21.40 13.41 -16.91
C ARG A 38 -21.54 14.01 -18.30
N THR A 39 -20.52 13.89 -19.16
CA THR A 39 -20.51 14.43 -20.51
C THR A 39 -21.20 13.54 -21.53
N ARG A 40 -21.08 12.19 -21.32
CA ARG A 40 -21.66 11.19 -22.24
C ARG A 40 -23.00 10.63 -21.75
N ASN A 41 -23.40 10.94 -20.52
CA ASN A 41 -24.58 10.41 -19.85
C ASN A 41 -24.67 8.88 -19.92
N CYS A 42 -23.57 8.20 -19.63
CA CYS A 42 -23.51 6.74 -19.64
C CYS A 42 -22.56 6.20 -18.56
N LEU A 43 -22.75 4.94 -18.21
CA LEU A 43 -21.83 4.20 -17.39
C LEU A 43 -20.52 3.93 -18.16
N TRP A 44 -19.43 3.96 -17.43
CA TRP A 44 -18.10 3.67 -17.94
C TRP A 44 -17.29 2.89 -16.89
N THR A 45 -16.92 1.64 -17.21
CA THR A 45 -16.06 0.83 -16.35
C THR A 45 -14.61 1.14 -16.68
N LYS A 46 -13.85 1.55 -15.66
CA LYS A 46 -12.42 1.85 -15.84
C LYS A 46 -11.68 0.60 -16.28
N GLY A 47 -10.95 0.72 -17.38
CA GLY A 47 -10.20 -0.39 -17.97
C GLY A 47 -10.94 -1.21 -19.01
N GLU A 48 -12.22 -0.92 -19.31
CA GLU A 48 -13.00 -1.69 -20.30
C GLU A 48 -12.38 -1.68 -21.73
N THR A 49 -11.61 -0.66 -22.07
CA THR A 49 -10.91 -0.56 -23.36
C THR A 49 -9.42 -0.90 -23.24
N SER A 50 -8.76 -0.48 -22.16
CA SER A 50 -7.30 -0.61 -22.00
C SER A 50 -6.87 -1.92 -21.32
N GLY A 51 -7.76 -2.63 -20.66
CA GLY A 51 -7.44 -3.75 -19.77
C GLY A 51 -6.97 -3.33 -18.38
N ASN A 52 -6.67 -2.05 -18.16
CA ASN A 52 -6.19 -1.53 -16.87
C ASN A 52 -7.37 -1.27 -15.94
N TYR A 53 -7.93 -2.33 -15.40
CA TYR A 53 -9.05 -2.26 -14.46
C TYR A 53 -8.59 -1.76 -13.09
N LEU A 54 -9.56 -1.28 -12.32
CA LEU A 54 -9.41 -0.95 -10.91
C LEU A 54 -10.28 -1.92 -10.12
N ASP A 55 -9.64 -2.91 -9.47
CA ASP A 55 -10.37 -3.92 -8.71
C ASP A 55 -10.73 -3.37 -7.33
N LEU A 56 -12.02 -3.42 -7.00
CA LEU A 56 -12.57 -2.87 -5.77
C LEU A 56 -12.09 -3.64 -4.54
N VAL A 57 -11.57 -2.90 -3.54
CA VAL A 57 -11.25 -3.40 -2.20
C VAL A 57 -12.29 -2.93 -1.18
N ASP A 58 -12.56 -1.61 -1.13
CA ASP A 58 -13.44 -1.01 -0.13
C ASP A 58 -14.05 0.29 -0.68
N ILE A 59 -15.25 0.65 -0.24
CA ILE A 59 -15.88 1.95 -0.51
C ILE A 59 -16.39 2.53 0.79
N ARG A 60 -16.12 3.80 1.03
CA ARG A 60 -16.60 4.55 2.18
C ARG A 60 -17.16 5.89 1.76
N LEU A 61 -18.25 6.28 2.42
CA LEU A 61 -18.74 7.66 2.39
C LEU A 61 -17.92 8.51 3.36
N ASP A 62 -17.78 9.78 3.05
CA ASP A 62 -17.25 10.77 3.99
C ASP A 62 -18.28 11.15 5.06
N CYS A 63 -17.94 12.12 5.93
CA CYS A 63 -18.72 12.42 7.12
C CYS A 63 -20.06 13.11 6.84
N ASP A 64 -20.21 13.80 5.71
CA ASP A 64 -21.44 14.49 5.30
C ASP A 64 -22.14 13.83 4.06
N ASN A 65 -21.67 12.66 3.68
CA ASN A 65 -22.23 11.77 2.66
C ASN A 65 -22.30 12.37 1.26
N ASP A 66 -21.33 13.21 0.90
CA ASP A 66 -21.27 13.85 -0.42
C ASP A 66 -20.12 13.34 -1.30
N THR A 67 -19.15 12.57 -0.74
CA THR A 67 -17.97 12.06 -1.44
C THR A 67 -17.70 10.60 -1.13
N LEU A 68 -17.27 9.83 -2.11
CA LEU A 68 -16.84 8.44 -1.96
C LEU A 68 -15.31 8.33 -1.92
N LEU A 69 -14.77 7.62 -0.94
CA LEU A 69 -13.41 7.08 -0.97
C LEU A 69 -13.47 5.62 -1.44
N VAL A 70 -12.92 5.35 -2.62
CA VAL A 70 -12.90 4.01 -3.24
C VAL A 70 -11.47 3.48 -3.23
N LYS A 71 -11.23 2.44 -2.44
CA LYS A 71 -9.93 1.77 -2.37
C LYS A 71 -9.88 0.63 -3.37
N VAL A 72 -8.79 0.56 -4.12
CA VAL A 72 -8.65 -0.37 -5.25
C VAL A 72 -7.28 -1.02 -5.32
N HIS A 73 -7.20 -2.12 -6.07
CA HIS A 73 -5.95 -2.64 -6.64
C HIS A 73 -5.94 -2.32 -8.14
N PRO A 74 -5.07 -1.40 -8.61
CA PRO A 74 -4.94 -1.11 -10.03
C PRO A 74 -4.24 -2.26 -10.77
N GLN A 75 -4.77 -2.64 -11.94
CA GLN A 75 -4.19 -3.69 -12.81
C GLN A 75 -3.16 -3.12 -13.80
N GLY A 76 -2.89 -1.83 -13.74
CA GLY A 76 -1.92 -1.13 -14.57
C GLY A 76 -2.12 0.39 -14.47
N PRO A 77 -1.48 1.15 -15.35
CA PRO A 77 -1.58 2.61 -15.37
C PRO A 77 -3.03 3.11 -15.35
N THR A 78 -3.32 4.00 -14.41
CA THR A 78 -4.70 4.50 -14.25
C THR A 78 -5.02 5.59 -15.26
N CYS A 79 -4.05 6.45 -15.61
CA CYS A 79 -4.28 7.54 -16.54
C CYS A 79 -4.35 7.04 -18.00
N HIS A 80 -5.19 7.70 -18.83
CA HIS A 80 -5.26 7.43 -20.27
C HIS A 80 -3.98 7.83 -21.03
N LEU A 81 -3.10 8.64 -20.41
CA LEU A 81 -1.80 9.01 -20.93
C LEU A 81 -0.71 7.96 -20.62
N GLY A 82 -1.06 6.88 -19.92
CA GLY A 82 -0.14 5.80 -19.57
C GLY A 82 0.64 6.01 -18.25
N THR A 83 0.33 7.06 -17.48
CA THR A 83 0.89 7.29 -16.14
C THR A 83 0.08 6.56 -15.07
N ASP A 84 0.70 6.21 -13.94
CA ASP A 84 0.05 5.48 -12.87
C ASP A 84 -1.07 6.27 -12.22
N THR A 85 -0.90 7.58 -12.10
CA THR A 85 -1.93 8.48 -11.57
C THR A 85 -2.33 9.53 -12.60
N CYS A 86 -3.50 10.16 -12.42
CA CYS A 86 -3.93 11.28 -13.26
C CYS A 86 -3.14 12.57 -13.02
N TRP A 87 -2.25 12.58 -12.04
CA TRP A 87 -1.36 13.70 -11.72
C TRP A 87 0.07 13.51 -12.23
N GLY A 88 0.34 12.39 -12.93
CA GLY A 88 1.67 12.09 -13.48
C GLY A 88 2.67 11.55 -12.44
N GLU A 89 2.19 11.18 -11.27
CA GLU A 89 3.00 10.59 -10.19
C GLU A 89 3.07 9.08 -10.35
N ASP A 90 4.21 8.49 -9.98
CA ASP A 90 4.39 7.05 -9.90
C ASP A 90 3.59 6.47 -8.73
N ASN A 91 2.95 5.34 -8.93
CA ASN A 91 2.22 4.61 -7.89
C ASN A 91 3.16 3.64 -7.14
N SER A 92 4.28 4.15 -6.64
CA SER A 92 5.23 3.39 -5.85
C SER A 92 4.91 3.45 -4.34
N LEU A 93 5.31 2.41 -3.61
CA LEU A 93 5.25 2.42 -2.14
C LEU A 93 6.11 3.56 -1.59
N ASN A 94 5.50 4.41 -0.78
CA ASN A 94 6.26 5.38 -0.01
C ASN A 94 7.13 4.62 1.02
N PRO A 95 8.47 4.79 1.03
CA PRO A 95 9.35 4.11 2.00
C PRO A 95 8.94 4.32 3.46
N ILE A 96 8.36 5.48 3.79
CA ILE A 96 7.85 5.78 5.15
C ILE A 96 6.67 4.88 5.50
N LEU A 97 5.78 4.58 4.54
CA LEU A 97 4.66 3.65 4.76
C LEU A 97 5.15 2.23 5.00
N PHE A 98 6.22 1.81 4.31
CA PHE A 98 6.85 0.51 4.54
C PHE A 98 7.33 0.37 5.99
N LEU A 99 7.99 1.38 6.56
CA LEU A 99 8.44 1.34 7.96
C LEU A 99 7.25 1.23 8.93
N SER A 100 6.15 1.95 8.65
CA SER A 100 4.93 1.83 9.47
C SER A 100 4.28 0.45 9.37
N GLU A 101 4.26 -0.15 8.18
CA GLU A 101 3.73 -1.51 7.98
C GLU A 101 4.63 -2.56 8.64
N LEU A 102 5.96 -2.40 8.58
CA LEU A 102 6.91 -3.25 9.27
C LEU A 102 6.71 -3.20 10.79
N GLN A 103 6.57 -2.00 11.37
CA GLN A 103 6.28 -1.86 12.79
C GLN A 103 4.97 -2.57 13.18
N ASN A 104 3.89 -2.37 12.42
CA ASN A 104 2.62 -3.05 12.67
C ASN A 104 2.74 -4.58 12.58
N PHE A 105 3.55 -5.07 11.65
CA PHE A 105 3.82 -6.50 11.50
C PHE A 105 4.59 -7.08 12.69
N ILE A 106 5.59 -6.35 13.21
CA ILE A 106 6.35 -6.74 14.40
C ILE A 106 5.44 -6.74 15.63
N ASP A 107 4.60 -5.70 15.81
CA ASP A 107 3.64 -5.62 16.92
C ASP A 107 2.64 -6.77 16.89
N LYS A 108 2.13 -7.11 15.72
CA LYS A 108 1.26 -8.27 15.54
C LYS A 108 1.97 -9.57 15.90
N ARG A 109 3.22 -9.76 15.47
CA ARG A 109 4.01 -10.93 15.84
C ARG A 109 4.29 -11.02 17.34
N HIS A 110 4.49 -9.89 18.00
CA HIS A 110 4.62 -9.83 19.45
C HIS A 110 3.34 -10.27 20.18
N GLN A 111 2.17 -9.89 19.67
CA GLN A 111 0.87 -10.28 20.23
C GLN A 111 0.54 -11.75 19.99
N GLU A 112 0.73 -12.22 18.76
CA GLU A 112 0.34 -13.58 18.34
C GLU A 112 1.36 -14.66 18.74
N MET A 113 2.63 -14.29 18.91
CA MET A 113 3.74 -15.19 19.28
C MET A 113 3.77 -16.49 18.45
N PRO A 114 3.75 -16.44 17.11
CA PRO A 114 3.66 -17.64 16.28
C PRO A 114 4.85 -18.57 16.51
N GLU A 115 4.58 -19.88 16.53
CA GLU A 115 5.63 -20.90 16.64
C GLU A 115 6.55 -20.87 15.41
N ASN A 116 7.83 -21.23 15.62
CA ASN A 116 8.87 -21.26 14.58
C ASN A 116 9.23 -19.89 13.98
N SER A 117 8.90 -18.77 14.65
CA SER A 117 9.34 -17.44 14.27
C SER A 117 10.60 -17.03 15.03
N TYR A 118 11.61 -16.55 14.29
CA TYR A 118 12.82 -15.97 14.88
C TYR A 118 12.50 -14.79 15.81
N THR A 119 11.66 -13.85 15.35
CA THR A 119 11.20 -12.69 16.12
C THR A 119 10.52 -13.12 17.43
N THR A 120 9.66 -14.14 17.38
CA THR A 120 9.05 -14.73 18.59
C THR A 120 10.10 -15.28 19.54
N SER A 121 11.17 -15.90 19.03
CA SER A 121 12.26 -16.40 19.86
C SER A 121 13.02 -15.29 20.58
N LEU A 122 13.18 -14.12 19.94
CA LEU A 122 13.79 -12.93 20.55
C LEU A 122 12.90 -12.38 21.66
N PHE A 123 11.60 -12.23 21.44
CA PHE A 123 10.64 -11.77 22.46
C PHE A 123 10.65 -12.71 23.68
N LYS A 124 10.66 -14.03 23.47
CA LYS A 124 10.74 -15.02 24.57
C LYS A 124 12.03 -14.94 25.37
N LYS A 125 13.16 -14.59 24.72
CA LYS A 125 14.46 -14.42 25.39
C LYS A 125 14.59 -13.10 26.14
N GLY A 126 13.68 -12.15 25.90
CA GLY A 126 13.54 -10.89 26.62
C GLY A 126 14.49 -9.78 26.19
N ILE A 127 14.33 -8.65 26.86
CA ILE A 127 14.96 -7.36 26.48
C ILE A 127 16.49 -7.44 26.40
N ASN A 128 17.15 -8.20 27.29
CA ASN A 128 18.61 -8.31 27.28
C ASN A 128 19.12 -8.97 26.00
N LYS A 129 18.41 -9.97 25.47
CA LYS A 129 18.81 -10.62 24.23
C LYS A 129 18.52 -9.73 23.01
N MET A 130 17.42 -8.98 23.02
CA MET A 130 17.13 -7.98 22.00
C MET A 130 18.20 -6.88 21.97
N ALA A 131 18.55 -6.32 23.14
CA ALA A 131 19.61 -5.32 23.25
C ALA A 131 20.98 -5.83 22.79
N GLN A 132 21.30 -7.10 23.11
CA GLN A 132 22.51 -7.74 22.60
C GLN A 132 22.51 -7.81 21.07
N LYS A 133 21.39 -8.21 20.44
CA LYS A 133 21.28 -8.27 18.98
C LYS A 133 21.45 -6.90 18.34
N VAL A 134 20.80 -5.87 18.86
CA VAL A 134 21.01 -4.50 18.37
C VAL A 134 22.49 -4.09 18.41
N GLY A 135 23.21 -4.44 19.46
CA GLY A 135 24.66 -4.17 19.57
C GLY A 135 25.51 -4.96 18.57
N GLU A 136 25.17 -6.22 18.32
CA GLU A 136 25.80 -7.08 17.31
C GLU A 136 25.62 -6.46 15.92
N GLU A 137 24.37 -6.22 15.48
CA GLU A 137 24.04 -5.71 14.16
C GLU A 137 24.58 -4.27 13.92
N ALA A 138 24.55 -3.42 14.96
CA ALA A 138 25.16 -2.08 14.87
C ALA A 138 26.67 -2.18 14.66
N THR A 139 27.35 -3.13 15.30
CA THR A 139 28.79 -3.33 15.11
C THR A 139 29.10 -3.84 13.72
N GLU A 140 28.34 -4.79 13.21
CA GLU A 140 28.48 -5.32 11.86
C GLU A 140 28.24 -4.24 10.81
N THR A 141 27.20 -3.44 10.95
CA THR A 141 26.94 -2.25 10.09
C THR A 141 28.14 -1.30 10.09
N ILE A 142 28.74 -0.97 11.24
CA ILE A 142 29.90 -0.08 11.33
C ILE A 142 31.13 -0.69 10.62
N ILE A 143 31.36 -1.99 10.78
CA ILE A 143 32.47 -2.68 10.11
C ILE A 143 32.29 -2.61 8.60
N GLU A 144 31.12 -2.94 8.09
CA GLU A 144 30.86 -2.89 6.65
C GLU A 144 30.89 -1.46 6.07
N ALA A 145 30.46 -0.46 6.84
CA ALA A 145 30.55 0.94 6.44
C ALA A 145 32.00 1.43 6.32
N THR A 146 32.94 0.83 7.06
CA THR A 146 34.36 1.25 7.05
C THR A 146 35.22 0.44 6.12
N ASN A 147 35.00 -0.86 6.00
CA ASN A 147 35.88 -1.79 5.28
C ASN A 147 35.17 -2.71 4.30
N GLY A 148 33.84 -2.70 4.27
CA GLY A 148 33.03 -3.60 3.45
C GLY A 148 32.64 -3.04 2.07
N THR A 149 31.68 -3.70 1.45
CA THR A 149 31.08 -3.28 0.19
C THR A 149 29.74 -2.60 0.43
N ASN A 150 29.27 -1.80 -0.54
CA ASN A 150 27.92 -1.20 -0.46
C ASN A 150 26.82 -2.26 -0.33
N GLU A 151 26.98 -3.42 -0.95
CA GLU A 151 26.01 -4.52 -0.88
C GLU A 151 25.92 -5.10 0.55
N GLN A 152 27.07 -5.37 1.17
CA GLN A 152 27.14 -5.84 2.56
C GLN A 152 26.63 -4.79 3.54
N LEU A 153 26.98 -3.52 3.36
CA LEU A 153 26.47 -2.43 4.19
C LEU A 153 24.94 -2.34 4.16
N VAL A 154 24.33 -2.49 2.96
CA VAL A 154 22.86 -2.49 2.83
C VAL A 154 22.25 -3.69 3.57
N TYR A 155 22.88 -4.87 3.46
CA TYR A 155 22.43 -6.10 4.14
C TYR A 155 22.44 -5.93 5.67
N GLU A 156 23.59 -5.55 6.25
CA GLU A 156 23.73 -5.39 7.70
C GLU A 156 22.87 -4.22 8.24
N SER A 157 22.69 -3.16 7.44
CA SER A 157 21.79 -2.07 7.82
C SER A 157 20.33 -2.51 7.88
N ALA A 158 19.92 -3.46 7.04
CA ALA A 158 18.57 -4.03 7.07
C ALA A 158 18.35 -4.95 8.29
N ASP A 159 19.40 -5.63 8.74
CA ASP A 159 19.32 -6.49 9.93
C ASP A 159 19.30 -5.68 11.24
N LEU A 160 19.87 -4.47 11.24
CA LEU A 160 19.81 -3.52 12.35
C LEU A 160 18.43 -2.87 12.52
N GLY A 161 17.69 -2.62 11.42
CA GLY A 161 16.40 -1.91 11.39
C GLY A 161 15.23 -2.79 11.69
#